data_f729d77d06ef5550bffb5c834584e33d
#
_entry.id   f729d77d06ef5550bffb5c834584e33d
#
_cell.length_a   1.000
_cell.length_b   1.000
_cell.length_c   1.000
_cell.angle_alpha   90.00
_cell.angle_beta   90.00
_cell.angle_gamma   90.00
#
_symmetry.space_group_name_H-M   'P 1'
#
loop_
_entity.id
_entity.type
_entity.pdbx_description
1 polymer ?
#
loop_
_entity_poly.entity_id
_entity_poly.type
_entity_poly.pdbx_seq_one_letter_code
_entity_poly.pdbx_strand_id
1 'polypeptide(L)'
;MYYNFDHSSCSPVNIWNCQEDNEITDANLNQFLLDLKQQVAVESLVNVFRENNPVEPSKILFEKQFRTQYRDIDNSGKFCGWQLKLPEGNYAPRIESIMLTMNIPCDVTLYAFNDLKADPIWNTTITVSEAYNQESTVIDDLILSRLNNLYKGGVIFFGYFQDELEAQGAKAVDVYLNWWEQFNYVGYQGFEAVSDYANLTFVRDQYFSNYKTYGLNLEISTSRDFTNTVIRNAHAFDKLQGLLMAVKCLELQMNSIRANGEQRTVRDNYEVLYNEIEGLKGGEGIPYRQGLKDRVIREVKRLEQTFYPKDEMFSSIPPVNDWISYNTRWGHQI
;
A
#
# COMPACT_ATOMS: atom_id res chain seq x y z
N MET A 1 -19.62 12.21 4.86
CA MET A 1 -20.35 10.97 4.65
C MET A 1 -21.71 11.11 5.33
N TYR A 2 -22.79 11.16 4.57
CA TYR A 2 -24.14 11.15 5.10
C TYR A 2 -24.63 9.70 5.09
N TYR A 3 -24.72 9.09 6.25
CA TYR A 3 -25.37 7.79 6.38
C TYR A 3 -26.88 8.02 6.31
N ASN A 4 -27.52 7.51 5.28
CA ASN A 4 -28.95 7.36 5.27
C ASN A 4 -29.28 6.15 6.14
N PHE A 5 -29.75 6.40 7.36
CA PHE A 5 -30.25 5.35 8.26
C PHE A 5 -31.66 4.95 7.82
N ASP A 6 -31.75 4.13 6.79
CA ASP A 6 -33.05 3.65 6.28
C ASP A 6 -33.74 2.68 7.25
N HIS A 7 -33.08 2.32 8.36
CA HIS A 7 -33.63 1.41 9.36
C HIS A 7 -34.05 2.17 10.61
N SER A 8 -35.33 2.01 11.01
CA SER A 8 -35.90 2.69 12.18
C SER A 8 -35.15 2.39 13.49
N SER A 9 -34.53 1.21 13.61
CA SER A 9 -33.72 0.79 14.76
C SER A 9 -32.42 1.58 14.92
N CYS A 10 -31.93 2.23 13.86
CA CYS A 10 -30.71 3.03 13.88
C CYS A 10 -30.96 4.49 14.28
N SER A 11 -32.16 4.81 14.78
CA SER A 11 -32.45 6.18 15.24
C SER A 11 -31.59 6.52 16.46
N PRO A 12 -31.16 7.79 16.61
CA PRO A 12 -30.46 8.24 17.82
C PRO A 12 -31.23 7.95 19.10
N VAL A 13 -32.57 7.99 19.06
CA VAL A 13 -33.45 7.71 20.21
C VAL A 13 -33.32 6.26 20.65
N ASN A 14 -33.24 5.29 19.71
CA ASN A 14 -33.12 3.89 20.08
C ASN A 14 -31.74 3.58 20.67
N ILE A 15 -30.69 4.22 20.15
CA ILE A 15 -29.33 4.08 20.69
C ILE A 15 -29.28 4.74 22.11
N TRP A 16 -29.93 5.88 22.27
CA TRP A 16 -30.09 6.54 23.56
C TRP A 16 -30.71 5.64 24.63
N ASN A 17 -31.69 4.85 24.25
CA ASN A 17 -32.37 3.94 25.20
C ASN A 17 -31.45 2.79 25.68
N CYS A 18 -30.29 2.57 25.04
CA CYS A 18 -29.29 1.57 25.42
C CYS A 18 -28.12 2.16 26.21
N GLN A 19 -28.15 3.46 26.53
CA GLN A 19 -26.97 4.20 27.03
C GLN A 19 -26.41 3.68 28.37
N GLU A 20 -27.29 3.36 29.34
CA GLU A 20 -26.81 2.91 30.66
C GLU A 20 -26.08 1.57 30.61
N ASP A 21 -26.51 0.67 29.74
CA ASP A 21 -25.90 -0.66 29.60
C ASP A 21 -24.57 -0.62 28.88
N ASN A 22 -24.36 0.41 28.07
CA ASN A 22 -23.18 0.55 27.18
C ASN A 22 -22.32 1.76 27.55
N GLU A 23 -22.42 2.27 28.78
CA GLU A 23 -21.72 3.48 29.25
C GLU A 23 -21.94 4.72 28.36
N ILE A 24 -23.05 4.74 27.62
CA ILE A 24 -23.44 5.85 26.77
C ILE A 24 -24.19 6.85 27.59
N THR A 25 -23.72 8.07 27.71
CA THR A 25 -24.33 9.19 28.42
C THR A 25 -24.69 10.31 27.44
N ASP A 26 -25.51 11.24 27.88
CA ASP A 26 -25.88 12.45 27.11
C ASP A 26 -24.66 13.21 26.63
N ALA A 27 -23.61 13.24 27.44
CA ALA A 27 -22.39 13.96 27.13
C ALA A 27 -21.52 13.26 26.08
N ASN A 28 -21.57 11.91 25.99
CA ASN A 28 -20.70 11.14 25.09
C ASN A 28 -21.43 10.48 23.91
N LEU A 29 -22.75 10.62 23.79
CA LEU A 29 -23.53 9.99 22.72
C LEU A 29 -22.99 10.31 21.32
N ASN A 30 -22.67 11.57 21.08
CA ASN A 30 -22.12 12.00 19.79
C ASN A 30 -20.75 11.36 19.52
N GLN A 31 -19.89 11.25 20.53
CA GLN A 31 -18.59 10.59 20.41
C GLN A 31 -18.78 9.10 20.16
N PHE A 32 -19.65 8.43 20.91
CA PHE A 32 -19.98 7.03 20.71
C PHE A 32 -20.46 6.74 19.27
N LEU A 33 -21.34 7.59 18.73
CA LEU A 33 -21.80 7.46 17.34
C LEU A 33 -20.69 7.69 16.33
N LEU A 34 -19.75 8.59 16.59
CA LEU A 34 -18.58 8.80 15.74
C LEU A 34 -17.67 7.59 15.76
N ASP A 35 -17.39 7.04 16.93
CA ASP A 35 -16.54 5.86 17.08
C ASP A 35 -17.17 4.64 16.40
N LEU A 36 -18.48 4.45 16.56
CA LEU A 36 -19.21 3.38 15.88
C LEU A 36 -19.16 3.54 14.34
N LYS A 37 -19.29 4.76 13.83
CA LYS A 37 -19.13 5.05 12.39
C LYS A 37 -17.71 4.74 11.89
N GLN A 38 -16.70 5.08 12.67
CA GLN A 38 -15.31 4.77 12.31
C GLN A 38 -15.08 3.26 12.29
N GLN A 39 -15.56 2.53 13.30
CA GLN A 39 -15.48 1.06 13.32
C GLN A 39 -16.15 0.43 12.09
N VAL A 40 -17.37 0.86 11.77
CA VAL A 40 -18.11 0.37 10.60
C VAL A 40 -17.40 0.72 9.30
N ALA A 41 -16.79 1.91 9.21
CA ALA A 41 -16.02 2.28 8.01
C ALA A 41 -14.81 1.36 7.83
N VAL A 42 -14.04 1.11 8.88
CA VAL A 42 -12.91 0.18 8.84
C VAL A 42 -13.39 -1.24 8.51
N GLU A 43 -14.43 -1.75 9.19
CA GLU A 43 -15.00 -3.07 8.95
C GLU A 43 -15.47 -3.24 7.50
N SER A 44 -16.10 -2.21 6.91
CA SER A 44 -16.53 -2.24 5.52
C SER A 44 -15.36 -2.40 4.54
N LEU A 45 -14.23 -1.74 4.81
CA LEU A 45 -13.02 -1.86 3.99
C LEU A 45 -12.36 -3.22 4.16
N VAL A 46 -12.23 -3.70 5.41
CA VAL A 46 -11.65 -5.03 5.69
C VAL A 46 -12.47 -6.15 5.04
N ASN A 47 -13.80 -6.05 5.07
CA ASN A 47 -14.66 -7.06 4.46
C ASN A 47 -14.55 -7.14 2.94
N VAL A 48 -14.29 -6.01 2.26
CA VAL A 48 -14.15 -5.95 0.80
C VAL A 48 -12.72 -6.24 0.36
N PHE A 49 -11.74 -5.65 1.05
CA PHE A 49 -10.32 -5.79 0.73
C PHE A 49 -9.65 -6.75 1.70
N ARG A 50 -10.12 -8.01 1.70
CA ARG A 50 -9.54 -9.07 2.54
C ARG A 50 -8.06 -9.20 2.22
N GLU A 51 -7.24 -8.91 3.22
CA GLU A 51 -5.80 -9.06 3.28
C GLU A 51 -5.01 -8.38 2.13
N ASN A 52 -4.06 -7.56 2.50
CA ASN A 52 -2.97 -7.11 1.62
C ASN A 52 -2.06 -8.32 1.32
N ASN A 53 -2.57 -9.30 0.57
CA ASN A 53 -1.72 -10.37 0.09
C ASN A 53 -0.64 -9.75 -0.81
N PRO A 54 0.64 -10.02 -0.56
CA PRO A 54 1.69 -9.58 -1.45
C PRO A 54 1.38 -10.12 -2.85
N VAL A 55 1.29 -9.24 -3.81
CA VAL A 55 1.11 -9.61 -5.23
C VAL A 55 2.43 -10.17 -5.76
N GLU A 56 3.53 -9.63 -5.25
CA GLU A 56 4.87 -10.11 -5.46
C GLU A 56 5.63 -10.12 -4.12
N PRO A 57 6.18 -11.28 -3.71
CA PRO A 57 6.96 -11.38 -2.49
C PRO A 57 8.23 -10.54 -2.60
N SER A 58 8.87 -10.29 -1.46
CA SER A 58 10.13 -9.57 -1.41
C SER A 58 11.22 -10.29 -2.21
N LYS A 59 11.88 -9.54 -3.08
CA LYS A 59 12.99 -9.99 -3.90
C LYS A 59 14.08 -8.94 -3.92
N ILE A 60 15.32 -9.40 -4.01
CA ILE A 60 16.50 -8.56 -4.13
C ILE A 60 16.77 -8.33 -5.62
N LEU A 61 17.11 -7.09 -6.04
CA LEU A 61 17.36 -6.76 -7.45
C LEU A 61 18.45 -7.64 -8.05
N PHE A 62 19.47 -7.98 -7.28
CA PHE A 62 20.52 -8.90 -7.69
C PHE A 62 21.16 -9.60 -6.50
N GLU A 63 21.54 -10.85 -6.70
CA GLU A 63 22.32 -11.59 -5.71
C GLU A 63 23.80 -11.26 -5.86
N LYS A 64 24.47 -11.02 -4.72
CA LYS A 64 25.92 -10.85 -4.66
C LYS A 64 26.59 -12.16 -5.07
N GLN A 65 27.27 -12.17 -6.18
CA GLN A 65 28.11 -13.31 -6.54
C GLN A 65 29.47 -13.24 -5.84
N PHE A 66 29.96 -14.38 -5.38
CA PHE A 66 31.25 -14.53 -4.72
C PHE A 66 32.47 -14.28 -5.60
N ARG A 67 32.31 -13.65 -6.76
CA ARG A 67 33.44 -13.34 -7.64
C ARG A 67 34.01 -11.97 -7.30
N THR A 68 35.16 -12.00 -6.82
CA THR A 68 36.15 -11.09 -6.27
C THR A 68 36.65 -9.94 -7.16
N GLN A 69 35.87 -9.45 -8.10
CA GLN A 69 36.26 -8.24 -8.84
C GLN A 69 35.33 -7.09 -8.43
N TYR A 70 35.74 -6.39 -7.41
CA TYR A 70 35.17 -5.12 -7.04
C TYR A 70 35.83 -4.02 -7.91
N ARG A 71 35.02 -3.16 -8.45
CA ARG A 71 35.49 -2.00 -9.19
C ARG A 71 34.93 -0.74 -8.55
N ASP A 72 35.80 0.11 -8.08
CA ASP A 72 35.42 1.43 -7.59
C ASP A 72 34.81 2.23 -8.75
N ILE A 73 33.68 2.88 -8.51
CA ILE A 73 32.99 3.69 -9.48
C ILE A 73 33.53 5.12 -9.39
N ASP A 74 34.03 5.63 -10.48
CA ASP A 74 34.53 7.00 -10.61
C ASP A 74 33.53 7.83 -11.42
N ASN A 75 32.51 8.37 -10.72
CA ASN A 75 31.41 9.09 -11.32
C ASN A 75 31.28 10.49 -10.68
N SER A 76 32.41 11.20 -10.49
CA SER A 76 32.45 12.55 -9.96
C SER A 76 31.47 13.48 -10.70
N GLY A 77 30.78 14.34 -9.98
CA GLY A 77 29.78 15.25 -10.54
C GLY A 77 28.51 14.57 -11.04
N LYS A 78 28.18 13.37 -10.53
CA LYS A 78 27.01 12.65 -10.97
C LYS A 78 26.10 12.20 -9.81
N PHE A 79 24.81 12.15 -10.11
CA PHE A 79 23.81 11.42 -9.34
C PHE A 79 23.70 10.01 -9.92
N CYS A 80 23.83 9.00 -9.08
CA CYS A 80 23.90 7.59 -9.50
C CYS A 80 22.89 6.75 -8.74
N GLY A 81 22.32 5.72 -9.40
CA GLY A 81 21.40 4.80 -8.74
C GLY A 81 20.47 4.07 -9.71
N TRP A 82 19.21 3.95 -9.30
CA TRP A 82 18.16 3.20 -9.98
C TRP A 82 17.03 4.12 -10.45
N GLN A 83 16.67 4.00 -11.71
CA GLN A 83 15.40 4.47 -12.21
C GLN A 83 14.37 3.37 -11.97
N LEU A 84 13.36 3.63 -11.15
CA LEU A 84 12.28 2.72 -10.83
C LEU A 84 11.01 3.19 -11.54
N LYS A 85 10.48 2.37 -12.44
CA LYS A 85 9.21 2.62 -13.11
C LYS A 85 8.09 1.91 -12.36
N LEU A 86 7.13 2.69 -11.89
CA LEU A 86 5.99 2.20 -11.13
C LEU A 86 4.81 1.91 -12.06
N PRO A 87 4.04 0.84 -11.80
CA PRO A 87 2.85 0.52 -12.57
C PRO A 87 1.73 1.51 -12.29
N GLU A 88 0.83 1.63 -13.24
CA GLU A 88 -0.47 2.25 -13.00
C GLU A 88 -1.38 1.29 -12.23
N GLY A 89 -2.29 1.85 -11.42
CA GLY A 89 -3.30 1.08 -10.72
C GLY A 89 -3.08 0.94 -9.22
N ASN A 90 -3.64 -0.13 -8.65
CA ASN A 90 -3.70 -0.34 -7.21
C ASN A 90 -2.52 -1.18 -6.68
N TYR A 91 -1.32 -0.90 -7.18
CA TYR A 91 -0.09 -1.58 -6.77
C TYR A 91 0.77 -0.63 -5.94
N ALA A 92 1.32 -1.17 -4.86
CA ALA A 92 2.17 -0.45 -3.93
C ALA A 92 3.54 -1.16 -3.80
N PRO A 93 4.46 -0.92 -4.73
CA PRO A 93 5.84 -1.34 -4.55
C PRO A 93 6.43 -0.68 -3.30
N ARG A 94 7.11 -1.49 -2.49
CA ARG A 94 7.76 -1.08 -1.24
C ARG A 94 9.22 -1.50 -1.29
N ILE A 95 10.11 -0.61 -0.89
CA ILE A 95 11.49 -0.95 -0.57
C ILE A 95 11.51 -1.46 0.88
N GLU A 96 11.84 -2.73 1.05
CA GLU A 96 11.92 -3.39 2.37
C GLU A 96 13.30 -3.18 2.99
N SER A 97 14.35 -3.29 2.17
CA SER A 97 15.71 -3.03 2.61
C SER A 97 16.57 -2.43 1.49
N ILE A 98 17.58 -1.73 1.91
CA ILE A 98 18.60 -1.13 1.06
C ILE A 98 19.95 -1.73 1.43
N MET A 99 20.69 -2.15 0.42
CA MET A 99 22.01 -2.73 0.61
C MET A 99 23.04 -1.88 -0.11
N LEU A 100 24.09 -1.48 0.61
CA LEU A 100 25.15 -0.63 0.10
C LEU A 100 26.49 -1.35 0.11
N THR A 101 27.32 -1.11 -0.90
CA THR A 101 28.70 -1.60 -0.97
C THR A 101 29.61 -0.43 -1.32
N MET A 102 30.46 -0.03 -0.37
CA MET A 102 31.39 1.10 -0.49
C MET A 102 32.83 0.59 -0.31
N ASN A 103 33.80 1.35 -0.84
CA ASN A 103 35.21 0.98 -0.76
C ASN A 103 35.84 1.27 0.61
N ILE A 104 35.22 2.16 1.39
CA ILE A 104 35.58 2.48 2.78
C ILE A 104 34.31 2.69 3.62
N PRO A 105 34.38 2.60 4.95
CA PRO A 105 33.29 3.02 5.84
C PRO A 105 32.95 4.50 5.62
N CYS A 106 31.66 4.80 5.44
CA CYS A 106 31.17 6.16 5.18
C CYS A 106 29.67 6.27 5.44
N ASP A 107 29.19 7.50 5.49
CA ASP A 107 27.77 7.81 5.49
C ASP A 107 27.30 8.07 4.04
N VAL A 108 26.19 7.43 3.67
CA VAL A 108 25.60 7.57 2.33
C VAL A 108 24.21 8.15 2.48
N THR A 109 23.99 9.35 1.96
CA THR A 109 22.65 9.92 1.88
C THR A 109 22.00 9.49 0.58
N LEU A 110 20.90 8.77 0.71
CA LEU A 110 20.07 8.34 -0.40
C LEU A 110 18.92 9.30 -0.61
N TYR A 111 18.62 9.56 -1.85
CA TYR A 111 17.57 10.47 -2.27
C TYR A 111 16.61 9.74 -3.23
N ALA A 112 15.32 10.09 -3.14
CA ALA A 112 14.35 9.74 -4.15
C ALA A 112 13.82 11.02 -4.82
N PHE A 113 13.79 11.01 -6.14
CA PHE A 113 13.21 12.06 -6.97
C PHE A 113 12.13 11.46 -7.87
N ASN A 114 11.15 12.24 -8.23
CA ASN A 114 10.23 11.86 -9.30
C ASN A 114 10.50 12.66 -10.59
N ASP A 115 9.78 12.32 -11.64
CA ASP A 115 9.87 13.01 -12.93
C ASP A 115 9.19 14.39 -12.95
N LEU A 116 8.42 14.74 -11.91
CA LEU A 116 7.60 15.95 -11.86
C LEU A 116 8.23 17.10 -11.08
N LYS A 117 9.11 16.82 -10.11
CA LYS A 117 9.71 17.81 -9.22
C LYS A 117 11.23 17.80 -9.31
N ALA A 118 11.83 18.99 -9.18
CA ALA A 118 13.28 19.12 -9.10
C ALA A 118 13.81 18.66 -7.74
N ASP A 119 13.10 18.99 -6.67
CA ASP A 119 13.50 18.69 -5.30
C ASP A 119 13.32 17.20 -4.95
N PRO A 120 14.16 16.65 -4.05
CA PRO A 120 13.98 15.29 -3.55
C PRO A 120 12.64 15.17 -2.81
N ILE A 121 11.94 14.07 -3.05
CA ILE A 121 10.66 13.74 -2.41
C ILE A 121 10.86 12.89 -1.16
N TRP A 122 12.03 12.31 -0.99
CA TRP A 122 12.43 11.51 0.17
C TRP A 122 13.96 11.46 0.25
N ASN A 123 14.50 11.36 1.45
CA ASN A 123 15.91 11.09 1.71
C ASN A 123 16.12 10.37 3.04
N THR A 124 17.24 9.65 3.14
CA THR A 124 17.73 9.05 4.37
C THR A 124 19.25 8.88 4.30
N THR A 125 19.91 8.88 5.44
CA THR A 125 21.34 8.60 5.53
C THR A 125 21.55 7.22 6.15
N ILE A 126 22.39 6.40 5.51
CA ILE A 126 22.77 5.07 5.95
C ILE A 126 24.27 5.05 6.18
N THR A 127 24.69 4.58 7.35
CA THR A 127 26.10 4.39 7.68
C THR A 127 26.55 3.01 7.22
N VAL A 128 27.55 2.95 6.35
CA VAL A 128 28.23 1.72 5.94
C VAL A 128 29.44 1.54 6.87
N SER A 129 29.50 0.42 7.59
CA SER A 129 30.52 0.16 8.61
C SER A 129 31.72 -0.60 8.08
N GLU A 130 31.57 -1.38 7.02
CA GLU A 130 32.61 -2.24 6.46
C GLU A 130 32.88 -1.97 4.97
N ALA A 131 34.15 -1.85 4.62
CA ALA A 131 34.58 -1.70 3.25
C ALA A 131 34.36 -2.99 2.43
N TYR A 132 33.92 -2.85 1.16
CA TYR A 132 33.69 -3.94 0.22
C TYR A 132 32.72 -5.01 0.70
N ASN A 133 31.95 -4.71 1.74
CA ASN A 133 30.89 -5.57 2.26
C ASN A 133 29.52 -4.99 1.89
N GLN A 134 28.59 -5.86 1.55
CA GLN A 134 27.22 -5.46 1.28
C GLN A 134 26.45 -5.47 2.60
N GLU A 135 26.21 -4.29 3.15
CA GLU A 135 25.45 -4.11 4.38
C GLU A 135 23.99 -3.81 4.04
N SER A 136 23.08 -4.55 4.69
CA SER A 136 21.64 -4.38 4.53
C SER A 136 21.07 -3.55 5.67
N THR A 137 20.31 -2.53 5.29
CA THR A 137 19.53 -1.70 6.22
C THR A 137 18.05 -1.85 5.90
N VAL A 138 17.27 -2.28 6.88
CA VAL A 138 15.82 -2.36 6.77
C VAL A 138 15.24 -0.94 6.77
N ILE A 139 14.33 -0.68 5.85
CA ILE A 139 13.65 0.61 5.73
C ILE A 139 12.18 0.43 6.07
N ASP A 140 11.75 1.11 7.11
CA ASP A 140 10.36 1.06 7.51
C ASP A 140 9.48 1.92 6.59
N ASP A 141 8.45 1.28 6.04
CA ASP A 141 7.30 1.90 5.36
C ASP A 141 7.62 2.78 4.13
N LEU A 142 8.69 2.47 3.38
CA LEU A 142 8.99 3.18 2.13
C LEU A 142 8.15 2.63 0.97
N ILE A 143 6.90 3.08 0.89
CA ILE A 143 5.98 2.73 -0.20
C ILE A 143 6.13 3.73 -1.34
N LEU A 144 6.68 3.26 -2.46
CA LEU A 144 7.03 4.11 -3.60
C LEU A 144 5.83 4.82 -4.23
N SER A 145 4.69 4.17 -4.30
CA SER A 145 3.46 4.76 -4.86
C SER A 145 2.89 5.90 -4.00
N ARG A 146 3.19 5.94 -2.71
CA ARG A 146 2.78 7.01 -1.78
C ARG A 146 3.70 8.22 -1.84
N LEU A 147 4.93 8.03 -2.30
CA LEU A 147 5.82 9.14 -2.55
C LEU A 147 5.24 10.02 -3.66
N ASN A 148 4.75 11.18 -3.28
CA ASN A 148 4.19 12.16 -4.21
C ASN A 148 2.93 11.74 -4.99
N ASN A 149 2.07 10.90 -4.41
CA ASN A 149 0.79 10.48 -5.00
C ASN A 149 0.90 9.82 -6.40
N LEU A 150 1.93 9.01 -6.62
CA LEU A 150 2.20 8.34 -7.90
C LEU A 150 1.26 7.15 -8.20
N TYR A 151 0.00 7.21 -7.80
CA TYR A 151 -0.99 6.14 -8.07
C TYR A 151 -1.33 5.94 -9.55
N LYS A 152 -0.94 6.88 -10.40
CA LYS A 152 -1.09 6.76 -11.87
C LYS A 152 0.12 6.15 -12.56
N GLY A 153 0.99 5.53 -11.78
CA GLY A 153 2.31 5.17 -12.25
C GLY A 153 3.26 6.38 -12.28
N GLY A 154 4.46 6.18 -12.73
CA GLY A 154 5.47 7.21 -12.83
C GLY A 154 6.87 6.66 -12.68
N VAL A 155 7.83 7.55 -12.65
CA VAL A 155 9.25 7.22 -12.52
C VAL A 155 9.80 7.81 -11.24
N ILE A 156 10.52 6.99 -10.48
CA ILE A 156 11.32 7.43 -9.34
C ILE A 156 12.78 7.20 -9.66
N PHE A 157 13.61 8.21 -9.47
CA PHE A 157 15.06 8.12 -9.48
C PHE A 157 15.53 7.97 -8.05
N PHE A 158 16.10 6.83 -7.71
CA PHE A 158 16.51 6.46 -6.37
C PHE A 158 18.03 6.25 -6.35
N GLY A 159 18.77 7.05 -5.57
CA GLY A 159 20.22 6.97 -5.58
C GLY A 159 20.90 8.00 -4.69
N TYR A 160 22.15 8.29 -4.97
CA TYR A 160 23.02 9.17 -4.20
C TYR A 160 23.84 10.11 -5.10
N PHE A 161 24.31 11.21 -4.54
CA PHE A 161 25.27 12.10 -5.20
C PHE A 161 26.69 11.61 -4.94
N GLN A 162 27.43 11.35 -6.02
CA GLN A 162 28.82 10.88 -5.91
C GLN A 162 29.72 11.90 -5.22
N ASP A 163 29.47 13.20 -5.41
CA ASP A 163 30.25 14.28 -4.79
C ASP A 163 30.19 14.23 -3.26
N GLU A 164 29.07 13.77 -2.68
CA GLU A 164 28.93 13.60 -1.23
C GLU A 164 29.83 12.45 -0.72
N LEU A 165 29.95 11.38 -1.47
CA LEU A 165 30.86 10.28 -1.14
C LEU A 165 32.32 10.69 -1.29
N GLU A 166 32.65 11.42 -2.35
CA GLU A 166 34.01 11.91 -2.60
C GLU A 166 34.49 12.89 -1.53
N ALA A 167 33.59 13.70 -0.99
CA ALA A 167 33.92 14.57 0.15
C ALA A 167 34.39 13.78 1.39
N GLN A 168 33.99 12.51 1.51
CA GLN A 168 34.42 11.57 2.56
C GLN A 168 35.60 10.68 2.11
N GLY A 169 36.08 10.82 0.86
CA GLY A 169 37.09 9.96 0.26
C GLY A 169 36.54 8.56 -0.12
N ALA A 170 35.22 8.42 -0.10
CA ALA A 170 34.53 7.16 -0.39
C ALA A 170 34.12 7.05 -1.87
N LYS A 171 34.05 5.81 -2.36
CA LYS A 171 33.48 5.48 -3.68
C LYS A 171 32.54 4.30 -3.57
N ALA A 172 31.50 4.32 -4.34
CA ALA A 172 30.66 3.16 -4.50
C ALA A 172 31.41 2.05 -5.26
N VAL A 173 31.09 0.83 -4.95
CA VAL A 173 31.73 -0.35 -5.52
C VAL A 173 30.77 -1.07 -6.45
N ASP A 174 31.13 -1.16 -7.71
CA ASP A 174 30.39 -1.95 -8.68
C ASP A 174 30.62 -3.44 -8.46
N VAL A 175 29.55 -4.20 -8.41
CA VAL A 175 29.57 -5.64 -8.23
C VAL A 175 29.28 -6.28 -9.58
N TYR A 176 30.21 -7.10 -10.09
CA TYR A 176 29.99 -7.80 -11.36
C TYR A 176 28.86 -8.82 -11.19
N LEU A 177 27.82 -8.71 -12.04
CA LEU A 177 26.63 -9.52 -11.97
C LEU A 177 26.52 -10.43 -13.20
N ASN A 178 26.09 -11.68 -12.94
CA ASN A 178 25.67 -12.58 -14.01
C ASN A 178 24.15 -12.72 -14.07
N TRP A 179 23.44 -12.23 -13.08
CA TRP A 179 22.00 -12.44 -12.93
C TRP A 179 21.33 -11.21 -12.34
N TRP A 180 20.17 -10.87 -12.93
CA TRP A 180 19.26 -9.83 -12.46
C TRP A 180 17.91 -10.45 -12.16
N GLU A 181 17.34 -10.15 -11.01
CA GLU A 181 15.99 -10.58 -10.68
C GLU A 181 14.98 -9.83 -11.54
N GLN A 182 13.89 -10.49 -11.91
CA GLN A 182 12.82 -9.88 -12.67
C GLN A 182 11.65 -9.60 -11.75
N PHE A 183 11.16 -8.34 -11.79
CA PHE A 183 9.96 -7.91 -11.12
C PHE A 183 8.85 -7.77 -12.13
N ASN A 184 7.63 -8.23 -11.74
CA ASN A 184 6.46 -8.13 -12.60
C ASN A 184 5.81 -6.75 -12.52
N TYR A 185 5.99 -6.05 -11.39
CA TYR A 185 5.28 -4.81 -11.08
C TYR A 185 6.20 -3.58 -10.94
N VAL A 186 7.49 -3.74 -11.02
CA VAL A 186 8.46 -2.63 -10.97
C VAL A 186 9.47 -2.80 -12.08
N GLY A 187 9.49 -1.84 -13.00
CA GLY A 187 10.60 -1.73 -13.94
C GLY A 187 11.78 -1.05 -13.25
N TYR A 188 12.98 -1.53 -13.46
CA TYR A 188 14.18 -0.89 -12.92
C TYR A 188 15.28 -0.82 -13.95
N GLN A 189 16.10 0.22 -13.87
CA GLN A 189 17.25 0.44 -14.72
C GLN A 189 18.29 1.26 -13.97
N GLY A 190 19.56 0.84 -14.02
CA GLY A 190 20.65 1.63 -13.50
C GLY A 190 20.83 2.92 -14.31
N PHE A 191 21.14 4.01 -13.67
CA PHE A 191 21.41 5.29 -14.34
C PHE A 191 22.52 6.09 -13.65
N GLU A 192 23.13 6.96 -14.41
CA GLU A 192 24.03 8.01 -13.93
C GLU A 192 23.73 9.31 -14.65
N ALA A 193 23.71 10.42 -13.91
CA ALA A 193 23.28 11.71 -14.41
C ALA A 193 24.23 12.82 -13.95
N VAL A 194 24.53 13.76 -14.82
CA VAL A 194 25.26 14.97 -14.42
C VAL A 194 24.44 15.71 -13.37
N SER A 195 25.06 16.02 -12.24
CA SER A 195 24.39 16.59 -11.07
C SER A 195 24.99 17.92 -10.64
N ASP A 196 24.19 18.68 -9.92
CA ASP A 196 24.61 19.84 -9.12
C ASP A 196 24.28 19.49 -7.66
N TYR A 197 25.27 18.97 -6.94
CA TYR A 197 25.11 18.56 -5.56
C TYR A 197 24.78 19.74 -4.63
N ALA A 198 25.31 20.94 -4.90
CA ALA A 198 25.04 22.12 -4.08
C ALA A 198 23.54 22.51 -4.08
N ASN A 199 22.86 22.26 -5.20
CA ASN A 199 21.44 22.53 -5.36
C ASN A 199 20.56 21.25 -5.29
N LEU A 200 21.13 20.09 -5.00
CA LEU A 200 20.47 18.78 -4.96
C LEU A 200 19.65 18.50 -6.24
N THR A 201 20.21 18.82 -7.41
CA THR A 201 19.57 18.63 -8.70
C THR A 201 20.43 17.81 -9.64
N PHE A 202 19.81 17.23 -10.65
CA PHE A 202 20.50 16.51 -11.72
C PHE A 202 19.76 16.63 -13.05
N VAL A 203 20.48 16.43 -14.14
CA VAL A 203 19.92 16.46 -15.49
C VAL A 203 19.23 15.12 -15.76
N ARG A 204 17.96 15.10 -16.14
CA ARG A 204 17.15 13.89 -16.25
C ARG A 204 17.27 13.15 -17.58
N ASP A 205 17.75 13.78 -18.64
CA ASP A 205 18.04 13.16 -19.95
C ASP A 205 19.40 12.48 -19.91
N GLN A 206 19.43 11.17 -19.61
CA GLN A 206 20.64 10.61 -19.09
C GLN A 206 21.07 9.26 -19.62
N TYR A 207 22.31 8.91 -19.26
CA TYR A 207 22.91 7.63 -19.57
C TYR A 207 22.36 6.52 -18.68
N PHE A 208 21.71 5.54 -19.29
CA PHE A 208 21.22 4.36 -18.63
C PHE A 208 22.18 3.19 -18.83
N SER A 209 22.45 2.45 -17.77
CA SER A 209 23.30 1.27 -17.81
C SER A 209 22.62 0.12 -17.10
N ASN A 210 22.50 -1.01 -17.79
CA ASN A 210 22.03 -2.25 -17.21
C ASN A 210 23.16 -3.10 -16.62
N TYR A 211 24.40 -2.60 -16.65
CA TYR A 211 25.58 -3.38 -16.25
C TYR A 211 26.23 -2.88 -14.96
N LYS A 212 25.89 -1.69 -14.50
CA LYS A 212 26.44 -1.10 -13.27
C LYS A 212 25.43 -1.20 -12.14
N THR A 213 25.90 -1.61 -10.97
CA THR A 213 25.08 -1.69 -9.76
C THR A 213 25.14 -0.43 -8.91
N TYR A 214 26.13 0.44 -9.17
CA TYR A 214 26.38 1.64 -8.38
C TYR A 214 26.55 1.38 -6.87
N GLY A 215 26.95 0.17 -6.49
CA GLY A 215 27.06 -0.25 -5.10
C GLY A 215 25.72 -0.24 -4.33
N LEU A 216 24.61 -0.10 -5.04
CA LEU A 216 23.26 0.04 -4.47
C LEU A 216 22.38 -1.12 -4.91
N ASN A 217 21.93 -1.93 -3.97
CA ASN A 217 20.97 -3.00 -4.18
C ASN A 217 19.70 -2.74 -3.36
N LEU A 218 18.57 -3.16 -3.87
CA LEU A 218 17.28 -2.94 -3.25
C LEU A 218 16.55 -4.26 -3.10
N GLU A 219 15.89 -4.43 -1.97
CA GLU A 219 14.91 -5.48 -1.76
C GLU A 219 13.51 -4.87 -1.90
N ILE A 220 12.74 -5.37 -2.84
CA ILE A 220 11.44 -4.80 -3.20
C ILE A 220 10.36 -5.87 -3.10
N SER A 221 9.26 -5.53 -2.45
CA SER A 221 8.00 -6.28 -2.48
C SER A 221 6.92 -5.44 -3.16
N THR A 222 5.85 -6.09 -3.62
CA THR A 222 4.69 -5.37 -4.15
C THR A 222 3.42 -5.91 -3.53
N SER A 223 2.64 -5.03 -2.91
CA SER A 223 1.31 -5.29 -2.38
C SER A 223 0.24 -4.53 -3.18
N ARG A 224 -1.03 -4.77 -2.86
CA ARG A 224 -2.13 -3.95 -3.39
C ARG A 224 -2.38 -2.77 -2.46
N ASP A 225 -2.64 -1.60 -3.05
CA ASP A 225 -3.07 -0.40 -2.33
C ASP A 225 -4.31 0.20 -2.99
N PHE A 226 -5.46 -0.01 -2.36
CA PHE A 226 -6.74 0.50 -2.83
C PHE A 226 -7.08 1.89 -2.29
N THR A 227 -6.21 2.52 -1.51
CA THR A 227 -6.48 3.77 -0.80
C THR A 227 -7.06 4.83 -1.74
N ASN A 228 -6.42 5.06 -2.88
CA ASN A 228 -6.87 6.07 -3.83
C ASN A 228 -8.20 5.70 -4.51
N THR A 229 -8.39 4.41 -4.81
CA THR A 229 -9.65 3.89 -5.37
C THR A 229 -10.80 4.04 -4.40
N VAL A 230 -10.57 3.77 -3.12
CA VAL A 230 -11.55 3.97 -2.03
C VAL A 230 -11.90 5.45 -1.88
N ILE A 231 -10.90 6.32 -1.83
CA ILE A 231 -11.12 7.78 -1.69
C ILE A 231 -11.99 8.30 -2.85
N ARG A 232 -11.70 7.90 -4.09
CA ARG A 232 -12.46 8.34 -5.28
C ARG A 232 -13.86 7.77 -5.35
N ASN A 233 -14.07 6.58 -4.80
CA ASN A 233 -15.34 5.85 -4.85
C ASN A 233 -15.96 5.66 -3.46
N ALA A 234 -15.73 6.59 -2.53
CA ALA A 234 -16.20 6.47 -1.16
C ALA A 234 -17.71 6.20 -1.06
N HIS A 235 -18.51 6.80 -1.94
CA HIS A 235 -19.96 6.58 -1.99
C HIS A 235 -20.38 5.14 -2.35
N ALA A 236 -19.51 4.37 -3.01
CA ALA A 236 -19.82 2.97 -3.30
C ALA A 236 -19.99 2.13 -2.03
N PHE A 237 -19.39 2.56 -0.91
CA PHE A 237 -19.44 1.90 0.39
C PHE A 237 -20.61 2.35 1.27
N ASP A 238 -21.32 3.42 0.93
CA ASP A 238 -22.38 3.98 1.78
C ASP A 238 -23.43 2.95 2.15
N LYS A 239 -23.87 2.13 1.21
CA LYS A 239 -24.86 1.08 1.45
C LYS A 239 -24.33 -0.03 2.37
N LEU A 240 -23.09 -0.49 2.16
CA LEU A 240 -22.47 -1.48 3.03
C LEU A 240 -22.32 -0.96 4.45
N GLN A 241 -21.85 0.27 4.60
CA GLN A 241 -21.69 0.93 5.89
C GLN A 241 -23.04 1.10 6.59
N GLY A 242 -24.10 1.48 5.85
CA GLY A 242 -25.46 1.57 6.39
C GLY A 242 -25.98 0.22 6.90
N LEU A 243 -25.74 -0.86 6.18
CA LEU A 243 -26.12 -2.22 6.60
C LEU A 243 -25.36 -2.69 7.84
N LEU A 244 -24.04 -2.48 7.87
CA LEU A 244 -23.21 -2.81 9.04
C LEU A 244 -23.63 -1.99 10.28
N MET A 245 -23.90 -0.71 10.08
CA MET A 245 -24.39 0.14 11.17
C MET A 245 -25.74 -0.35 11.72
N ALA A 246 -26.66 -0.77 10.84
CA ALA A 246 -27.94 -1.34 11.25
C ALA A 246 -27.74 -2.61 12.08
N VAL A 247 -26.85 -3.52 11.66
CA VAL A 247 -26.52 -4.73 12.42
C VAL A 247 -25.99 -4.36 13.82
N LYS A 248 -25.01 -3.44 13.91
CA LYS A 248 -24.46 -3.00 15.21
C LYS A 248 -25.51 -2.38 16.13
N CYS A 249 -26.37 -1.52 15.59
CA CYS A 249 -27.44 -0.91 16.38
C CYS A 249 -28.45 -1.95 16.90
N LEU A 250 -28.82 -2.96 16.09
CA LEU A 250 -29.69 -4.03 16.52
C LEU A 250 -29.03 -4.94 17.56
N GLU A 251 -27.74 -5.24 17.40
CA GLU A 251 -26.96 -5.98 18.40
C GLU A 251 -26.90 -5.24 19.74
N LEU A 252 -26.71 -3.92 19.74
CA LEU A 252 -26.78 -3.10 20.95
C LEU A 252 -28.16 -3.20 21.62
N GLN A 253 -29.24 -3.05 20.85
CA GLN A 253 -30.59 -3.16 21.37
C GLN A 253 -30.92 -4.57 21.92
N MET A 254 -30.47 -5.60 21.22
CA MET A 254 -30.68 -7.00 21.62
C MET A 254 -29.98 -7.30 22.94
N ASN A 255 -28.83 -6.73 23.19
CA ASN A 255 -28.03 -6.93 24.41
C ASN A 255 -28.37 -5.97 25.53
N SER A 256 -29.22 -4.98 25.31
CA SER A 256 -29.56 -3.95 26.32
C SER A 256 -30.59 -4.50 27.33
N ILE A 257 -30.21 -4.45 28.63
CA ILE A 257 -31.09 -4.83 29.75
C ILE A 257 -32.23 -3.81 29.88
N ARG A 258 -31.96 -2.54 29.68
CA ARG A 258 -32.92 -1.45 29.79
C ARG A 258 -34.02 -1.50 28.70
N ALA A 259 -33.61 -1.81 27.46
CA ALA A 259 -34.55 -1.96 26.34
C ALA A 259 -35.46 -3.17 26.53
N ASN A 260 -35.04 -4.13 27.37
CA ASN A 260 -35.65 -5.44 27.54
C ASN A 260 -36.19 -5.67 28.98
N GLY A 261 -36.63 -4.65 29.70
CA GLY A 261 -36.87 -4.58 31.14
C GLY A 261 -37.84 -5.59 31.79
N GLU A 262 -38.54 -6.46 31.03
CA GLU A 262 -39.35 -7.57 31.54
C GLU A 262 -38.94 -8.88 30.85
N GLN A 263 -38.77 -9.95 31.64
CA GLN A 263 -38.27 -11.25 31.15
C GLN A 263 -39.03 -11.83 29.94
N ARG A 264 -40.32 -11.61 29.85
CA ARG A 264 -41.16 -12.10 28.75
C ARG A 264 -40.97 -11.25 27.49
N THR A 265 -40.91 -9.95 27.67
CA THR A 265 -40.67 -8.96 26.59
C THR A 265 -39.23 -9.10 26.04
N VAL A 266 -38.27 -9.43 26.92
CA VAL A 266 -36.87 -9.71 26.53
C VAL A 266 -36.78 -10.81 25.50
N ARG A 267 -37.45 -11.93 25.74
CA ARG A 267 -37.39 -13.09 24.83
C ARG A 267 -38.01 -12.77 23.46
N ASP A 268 -39.19 -12.16 23.50
CA ASP A 268 -39.93 -11.86 22.27
C ASP A 268 -39.18 -10.80 21.43
N ASN A 269 -38.65 -9.78 22.06
CA ASN A 269 -37.84 -8.74 21.41
C ASN A 269 -36.53 -9.33 20.86
N TYR A 270 -35.86 -10.18 21.64
CA TYR A 270 -34.64 -10.84 21.22
C TYR A 270 -34.89 -11.69 19.96
N GLU A 271 -35.93 -12.50 19.93
CA GLU A 271 -36.25 -13.33 18.76
C GLU A 271 -36.56 -12.47 17.52
N VAL A 272 -37.27 -11.36 17.67
CA VAL A 272 -37.57 -10.45 16.57
C VAL A 272 -36.28 -9.79 16.03
N LEU A 273 -35.46 -9.24 16.90
CA LEU A 273 -34.20 -8.58 16.51
C LEU A 273 -33.20 -9.59 15.92
N TYR A 274 -33.12 -10.78 16.53
CA TYR A 274 -32.28 -11.86 16.03
C TYR A 274 -32.70 -12.28 14.61
N ASN A 275 -34.00 -12.48 14.39
CA ASN A 275 -34.53 -12.85 13.06
C ASN A 275 -34.36 -11.73 12.03
N GLU A 276 -34.28 -10.47 12.45
CA GLU A 276 -33.99 -9.36 11.55
C GLU A 276 -32.52 -9.34 11.14
N ILE A 277 -31.60 -9.67 12.06
CA ILE A 277 -30.16 -9.75 11.80
C ILE A 277 -29.85 -11.00 10.94
N GLU A 278 -30.26 -12.18 11.40
CA GLU A 278 -29.89 -13.46 10.79
C GLU A 278 -30.84 -13.91 9.67
N GLY A 279 -32.07 -13.42 9.66
CA GLY A 279 -33.13 -13.87 8.78
C GLY A 279 -33.87 -15.10 9.30
N LEU A 280 -34.96 -15.43 8.65
CA LEU A 280 -35.72 -16.64 8.90
C LEU A 280 -35.37 -17.71 7.88
N LYS A 281 -34.86 -18.84 8.35
CA LYS A 281 -34.68 -20.04 7.49
C LYS A 281 -36.05 -20.57 7.13
N GLY A 282 -36.35 -20.62 5.83
CA GLY A 282 -37.60 -21.23 5.34
C GLY A 282 -37.74 -22.67 5.80
N GLY A 283 -38.96 -23.06 6.21
CA GLY A 283 -39.36 -24.42 6.56
C GLY A 283 -40.77 -24.66 6.07
N GLU A 284 -41.33 -25.86 6.36
CA GLU A 284 -42.74 -26.18 6.01
C GLU A 284 -43.67 -25.09 6.53
N GLY A 285 -44.25 -24.27 5.63
CA GLY A 285 -45.18 -23.19 5.97
C GLY A 285 -44.56 -21.88 6.44
N ILE A 286 -43.22 -21.78 6.56
CA ILE A 286 -42.51 -20.55 6.97
C ILE A 286 -41.80 -19.98 5.75
N PRO A 287 -42.16 -18.78 5.29
CA PRO A 287 -41.45 -18.14 4.19
C PRO A 287 -40.03 -17.79 4.58
N TYR A 288 -39.08 -18.02 3.66
CA TYR A 288 -37.71 -17.54 3.81
C TYR A 288 -37.70 -16.00 3.87
N ARG A 289 -37.13 -15.45 4.93
CA ARG A 289 -36.90 -13.99 5.05
C ARG A 289 -35.41 -13.75 5.20
N GLN A 290 -34.88 -12.95 4.30
CA GLN A 290 -33.47 -12.58 4.28
C GLN A 290 -33.15 -11.61 5.42
N GLY A 291 -32.11 -11.94 6.20
CA GLY A 291 -31.57 -11.08 7.25
C GLY A 291 -30.66 -9.97 6.73
N LEU A 292 -30.30 -9.07 7.64
CA LEU A 292 -29.33 -8.02 7.35
C LEU A 292 -27.95 -8.57 7.04
N LYS A 293 -27.48 -9.61 7.73
CA LYS A 293 -26.19 -10.28 7.46
C LYS A 293 -26.11 -10.83 6.04
N ASP A 294 -27.17 -11.42 5.53
CA ASP A 294 -27.22 -11.87 4.13
C ASP A 294 -27.12 -10.70 3.14
N ARG A 295 -27.69 -9.54 3.48
CA ARG A 295 -27.58 -8.32 2.67
C ARG A 295 -26.17 -7.77 2.70
N VAL A 296 -25.50 -7.79 3.86
CA VAL A 296 -24.09 -7.42 4.01
C VAL A 296 -23.22 -8.30 3.10
N ILE A 297 -23.38 -9.63 3.19
CA ILE A 297 -22.61 -10.57 2.37
C ILE A 297 -22.80 -10.30 0.87
N ARG A 298 -24.03 -10.02 0.44
CA ARG A 298 -24.29 -9.69 -0.98
C ARG A 298 -23.65 -8.38 -1.40
N GLU A 299 -23.69 -7.38 -0.54
CA GLU A 299 -23.12 -6.08 -0.83
C GLU A 299 -21.58 -6.13 -0.87
N VAL A 300 -20.96 -6.90 0.03
CA VAL A 300 -19.52 -7.20 -0.01
C VAL A 300 -19.16 -7.86 -1.35
N LYS A 301 -19.87 -8.91 -1.75
CA LYS A 301 -19.63 -9.58 -3.05
C LYS A 301 -19.79 -8.65 -4.24
N ARG A 302 -20.78 -7.73 -4.20
CA ARG A 302 -20.97 -6.72 -5.24
C ARG A 302 -19.77 -5.78 -5.33
N LEU A 303 -19.28 -5.30 -4.19
CA LEU A 303 -18.12 -4.43 -4.12
C LEU A 303 -16.83 -5.17 -4.53
N GLU A 304 -16.63 -6.41 -4.06
CA GLU A 304 -15.52 -7.26 -4.50
C GLU A 304 -15.51 -7.39 -6.04
N GLN A 305 -16.66 -7.68 -6.66
CA GLN A 305 -16.77 -7.76 -8.12
C GLN A 305 -16.50 -6.42 -8.82
N THR A 306 -16.82 -5.30 -8.17
CA THR A 306 -16.58 -3.97 -8.71
C THR A 306 -15.11 -3.58 -8.66
N PHE A 307 -14.43 -3.90 -7.55
CA PHE A 307 -13.04 -3.51 -7.34
C PHE A 307 -12.03 -4.60 -7.73
N TYR A 308 -12.50 -5.85 -7.92
CA TYR A 308 -11.73 -7.00 -8.39
C TYR A 308 -12.46 -7.69 -9.56
N PRO A 309 -12.56 -7.06 -10.72
CA PRO A 309 -13.13 -7.75 -11.88
C PRO A 309 -12.27 -8.97 -12.22
N LYS A 310 -12.91 -10.13 -12.32
CA LYS A 310 -12.23 -11.43 -12.47
C LYS A 310 -11.34 -11.54 -13.71
N ASP A 311 -11.61 -10.76 -14.73
CA ASP A 311 -10.99 -10.87 -16.04
C ASP A 311 -9.80 -9.91 -16.26
N GLU A 312 -9.64 -8.88 -15.43
CA GLU A 312 -8.51 -7.93 -15.54
C GLU A 312 -7.29 -8.33 -14.71
N MET A 313 -7.40 -9.35 -13.88
CA MET A 313 -6.34 -9.71 -12.93
C MET A 313 -5.06 -10.25 -13.58
N PHE A 314 -5.10 -10.72 -14.82
CA PHE A 314 -3.94 -11.42 -15.42
C PHE A 314 -3.65 -11.10 -16.89
N SER A 315 -4.43 -10.29 -17.58
CA SER A 315 -4.31 -10.20 -19.04
C SER A 315 -3.82 -8.87 -19.63
N SER A 316 -3.59 -7.83 -18.83
CA SER A 316 -3.31 -6.51 -19.42
C SER A 316 -2.19 -5.67 -18.80
N ILE A 317 -1.36 -6.23 -17.92
CA ILE A 317 -0.07 -5.59 -17.65
C ILE A 317 0.88 -6.14 -18.70
N PRO A 318 1.24 -5.37 -19.74
CA PRO A 318 2.36 -5.78 -20.58
C PRO A 318 3.53 -5.98 -19.62
N PRO A 319 4.21 -7.13 -19.69
CA PRO A 319 5.37 -7.35 -18.85
C PRO A 319 6.27 -6.13 -19.01
N VAL A 320 6.68 -5.53 -17.90
CA VAL A 320 7.56 -4.35 -17.88
C VAL A 320 8.85 -4.62 -18.65
N ASN A 321 9.10 -5.87 -19.01
CA ASN A 321 10.14 -6.40 -19.87
C ASN A 321 10.21 -5.81 -21.28
N ASP A 322 9.16 -5.16 -21.80
CA ASP A 322 9.27 -4.48 -23.10
C ASP A 322 10.27 -3.31 -23.09
N TRP A 323 10.63 -2.80 -21.91
CA TRP A 323 11.66 -1.77 -21.78
C TRP A 323 13.09 -2.31 -22.02
N ILE A 324 13.35 -3.54 -21.67
CA ILE A 324 14.67 -4.18 -21.93
C ILE A 324 14.84 -4.42 -23.44
N SER A 325 13.75 -4.71 -24.14
CA SER A 325 13.81 -4.97 -25.59
C SER A 325 13.97 -3.71 -26.46
N TYR A 326 13.50 -2.53 -25.99
CA TYR A 326 13.66 -1.29 -26.75
C TYR A 326 15.10 -0.75 -26.74
N ASN A 327 15.84 -0.91 -25.65
CA ASN A 327 17.22 -0.40 -25.56
C ASN A 327 18.28 -1.32 -26.14
N THR A 328 18.01 -2.60 -26.35
CA THR A 328 18.93 -3.52 -27.05
C THR A 328 18.97 -3.29 -28.56
N ARG A 329 17.99 -2.61 -29.16
CA ARG A 329 17.97 -2.29 -30.60
C ARG A 329 18.79 -1.07 -31.00
N TRP A 330 19.19 -0.20 -30.05
CA TRP A 330 19.95 1.03 -30.36
C TRP A 330 21.44 0.94 -30.01
N GLY A 331 21.90 -0.20 -29.46
CA GLY A 331 23.30 -0.42 -29.07
C GLY A 331 24.23 -1.02 -30.18
N HIS A 332 23.74 -1.23 -31.39
CA HIS A 332 24.54 -1.76 -32.49
C HIS A 332 24.54 -0.85 -33.72
N GLN A 333 24.87 0.40 -33.53
CA GLN A 333 25.42 1.27 -34.60
C GLN A 333 26.37 2.27 -33.97
N ILE A 334 27.59 1.86 -33.79
CA ILE A 334 28.86 2.58 -34.13
C ILE A 334 29.99 1.59 -33.86
#